data_330cc9347d07a0c3a678480fa5289f3d
#
_entry.id   330cc9347d07a0c3a678480fa5289f3d
#
_cell.length_a   1.000
_cell.length_b   1.000
_cell.length_c   1.000
_cell.angle_alpha   90.00
_cell.angle_beta   90.00
_cell.angle_gamma   90.00
#
_symmetry.space_group_name_H-M   'P 1'
#
loop_
_entity.id
_entity.type
_entity.pdbx_description
1 polymer ?
#
loop_
_entity_poly.entity_id
_entity_poly.type
_entity_poly.pdbx_seq_one_letter_code
_entity_poly.pdbx_strand_id
1 'polypeptide(L)'
;MPNTTITCADGFELGAYEASPSGAAKGAVVVIQEIFGVNSHIRSVVDGYAEAGFYAIAPAIFDRLERDVQLGYTEDDMTAGIELA
;
A
#
# COMPACT_ATOMS: atom_id res chain seq x y z
N MET A 1 -5.41 5.66 2.24
CA MET A 1 -6.80 5.32 1.83
C MET A 1 -6.80 4.06 1.01
N PRO A 2 -7.29 2.93 1.53
CA PRO A 2 -7.43 1.73 0.72
C PRO A 2 -8.57 1.90 -0.29
N ASN A 3 -8.44 1.26 -1.43
CA ASN A 3 -9.51 1.20 -2.43
C ASN A 3 -9.86 -0.23 -2.82
N THR A 4 -9.26 -1.20 -2.17
CA THR A 4 -9.60 -2.62 -2.34
C THR A 4 -9.21 -3.39 -1.08
N THR A 5 -9.52 -4.67 -1.05
CA THR A 5 -9.25 -5.56 0.09
C THR A 5 -8.57 -6.82 -0.41
N ILE A 6 -7.60 -7.32 0.37
CA ILE A 6 -6.94 -8.60 0.14
C ILE A 6 -7.30 -9.53 1.29
N THR A 7 -7.81 -10.73 0.97
CA THR A 7 -8.09 -11.75 1.96
C THR A 7 -6.88 -12.67 2.09
N CYS A 8 -6.30 -12.71 3.29
CA CYS A 8 -5.18 -13.58 3.59
C CYS A 8 -5.61 -15.04 3.75
N ALA A 9 -4.65 -15.97 3.74
CA ALA A 9 -4.93 -17.40 3.84
C ALA A 9 -5.65 -17.77 5.15
N ASP A 10 -5.42 -17.02 6.23
CA ASP A 10 -6.07 -17.21 7.53
C ASP A 10 -7.43 -16.52 7.65
N GLY A 11 -7.92 -15.90 6.56
CA GLY A 11 -9.20 -15.19 6.53
C GLY A 11 -9.12 -13.72 6.93
N PHE A 12 -7.97 -13.22 7.39
CA PHE A 12 -7.83 -11.81 7.73
C PHE A 12 -7.91 -10.95 6.47
N GLU A 13 -8.63 -9.84 6.53
CA GLU A 13 -8.76 -8.91 5.42
C GLU A 13 -7.87 -7.70 5.61
N LEU A 14 -6.91 -7.49 4.68
CA LEU A 14 -6.09 -6.29 4.61
C LEU A 14 -6.71 -5.29 3.64
N GLY A 15 -6.63 -4.00 3.97
CA GLY A 15 -6.82 -2.97 2.97
C GLY A 15 -5.63 -2.96 2.00
N ALA A 16 -5.87 -2.45 0.80
CA ALA A 16 -4.81 -2.25 -0.19
C ALA A 16 -5.17 -1.09 -1.09
N TYR A 17 -4.16 -0.48 -1.69
CA TYR A 17 -4.37 0.53 -2.72
C TYR A 17 -3.92 -0.04 -4.05
N GLU A 18 -4.81 -0.04 -5.05
CA GLU A 18 -4.50 -0.54 -6.38
C GLU A 18 -4.79 0.50 -7.45
N ALA A 19 -4.08 0.39 -8.56
CA ALA A 19 -4.34 1.16 -9.76
C ALA A 19 -4.09 0.29 -10.99
N SER A 20 -4.93 0.47 -12.00
CA SER A 20 -4.85 -0.28 -13.26
C SER A 20 -4.47 0.66 -14.39
N PRO A 21 -3.75 0.17 -15.43
CA PRO A 21 -3.47 0.98 -16.61
C PRO A 21 -4.74 1.18 -17.44
N SER A 22 -4.71 2.13 -18.37
CA SER A 22 -5.85 2.44 -19.24
C SER A 22 -6.13 1.39 -20.30
N GLY A 23 -5.20 0.48 -20.52
CA GLY A 23 -5.33 -0.62 -21.50
C GLY A 23 -4.98 -1.96 -20.84
N ALA A 24 -4.60 -2.92 -21.66
CA ALA A 24 -4.15 -4.22 -21.16
C ALA A 24 -2.86 -4.04 -20.36
N ALA A 25 -2.80 -4.65 -19.18
CA ALA A 25 -1.63 -4.55 -18.32
C ALA A 25 -0.44 -5.33 -18.91
N LYS A 26 0.74 -4.73 -18.86
CA LYS A 26 2.00 -5.38 -19.28
C LYS A 26 2.47 -6.41 -18.26
N GLY A 27 1.98 -6.32 -17.03
CA GLY A 27 2.32 -7.17 -15.91
C GLY A 27 1.75 -6.59 -14.64
N ALA A 28 2.11 -7.17 -13.51
CA ALA A 28 1.65 -6.73 -12.20
C ALA A 28 2.84 -6.41 -11.30
N VAL A 29 2.69 -5.37 -10.48
CA VAL A 29 3.70 -4.93 -9.52
C VAL A 29 3.07 -4.87 -8.13
N VAL A 30 3.72 -5.50 -7.16
CA VAL A 30 3.36 -5.35 -5.75
C VAL A 30 4.32 -4.34 -5.13
N VAL A 31 3.78 -3.23 -4.65
CA VAL A 31 4.56 -2.17 -4.00
C VAL A 31 4.52 -2.41 -2.51
N ILE A 32 5.68 -2.66 -1.91
CA ILE A 32 5.77 -2.93 -0.48
C ILE A 32 5.94 -1.60 0.26
N GLN A 33 5.09 -1.36 1.26
CA GLN A 33 5.14 -0.15 2.07
C GLN A 33 6.46 -0.03 2.84
N GLU A 34 6.78 1.20 3.21
CA GLU A 34 7.80 1.48 4.20
C GLU A 34 7.20 1.42 5.61
N ILE A 35 8.00 1.73 6.65
CA ILE A 35 7.49 1.78 8.05
C ILE A 35 6.42 2.86 8.26
N PHE A 36 6.15 3.66 7.25
CA PHE A 36 5.15 4.74 7.29
C PHE A 36 3.77 4.33 6.77
N GLY A 37 3.61 3.05 6.41
CA GLY A 37 2.34 2.53 5.88
C GLY A 37 2.12 2.88 4.42
N VAL A 38 0.90 2.63 3.94
CA VAL A 38 0.49 2.99 2.59
C VAL A 38 0.05 4.46 2.58
N ASN A 39 1.03 5.34 2.62
CA ASN A 39 0.83 6.79 2.65
C ASN A 39 0.74 7.38 1.23
N SER A 40 0.66 8.71 1.12
CA SER A 40 0.52 9.36 -0.17
C SER A 40 1.70 9.08 -1.10
N HIS A 41 2.92 8.94 -0.56
CA HIS A 41 4.09 8.60 -1.37
C HIS A 41 3.94 7.21 -2.01
N ILE A 42 3.59 6.20 -1.22
CA ILE A 42 3.39 4.83 -1.71
C ILE A 42 2.26 4.79 -2.73
N ARG A 43 1.16 5.50 -2.48
CA ARG A 43 0.07 5.58 -3.46
C ARG A 43 0.53 6.23 -4.77
N SER A 44 1.38 7.25 -4.72
CA SER A 44 1.93 7.87 -5.94
C SER A 44 2.83 6.91 -6.71
N VAL A 45 3.55 6.03 -6.03
CA VAL A 45 4.37 4.98 -6.67
C VAL A 45 3.46 3.98 -7.40
N VAL A 46 2.37 3.55 -6.76
CA VAL A 46 1.37 2.67 -7.40
C VAL A 46 0.79 3.33 -8.65
N ASP A 47 0.38 4.58 -8.54
CA ASP A 47 -0.19 5.33 -9.67
C ASP A 47 0.83 5.47 -10.80
N GLY A 48 2.10 5.70 -10.46
CA GLY A 48 3.17 5.82 -11.46
C GLY A 48 3.38 4.52 -12.24
N TYR A 49 3.31 3.36 -11.60
CA TYR A 49 3.39 2.09 -12.30
C TYR A 49 2.17 1.86 -13.20
N ALA A 50 0.98 2.26 -12.76
CA ALA A 50 -0.22 2.17 -13.59
C ALA A 50 -0.09 3.05 -14.84
N GLU A 51 0.44 4.26 -14.70
CA GLU A 51 0.71 5.14 -15.84
C GLU A 51 1.73 4.54 -16.81
N ALA A 52 2.67 3.75 -16.30
CA ALA A 52 3.65 3.04 -17.11
C ALA A 52 3.09 1.77 -17.79
N GLY A 53 1.86 1.41 -17.52
CA GLY A 53 1.17 0.29 -18.17
C GLY A 53 1.06 -0.98 -17.34
N PHE A 54 1.33 -0.92 -16.03
CA PHE A 54 1.25 -2.08 -15.14
C PHE A 54 0.04 -2.00 -14.22
N TYR A 55 -0.54 -3.15 -13.89
CA TYR A 55 -1.41 -3.23 -12.73
C TYR A 55 -0.52 -3.17 -11.49
N ALA A 56 -0.82 -2.30 -10.54
CA ALA A 56 -0.03 -2.14 -9.33
C ALA A 56 -0.90 -2.15 -8.08
N ILE A 57 -0.41 -2.75 -7.00
CA ILE A 57 -1.12 -2.86 -5.74
C ILE A 57 -0.16 -2.73 -4.57
N ALA A 58 -0.56 -1.99 -3.54
CA ALA A 58 0.19 -1.83 -2.30
C ALA A 58 -0.66 -2.34 -1.13
N PRO A 59 -0.33 -3.50 -0.54
CA PRO A 59 -1.07 -4.03 0.61
C PRO A 59 -0.73 -3.24 1.88
N ALA A 60 -1.73 -2.96 2.71
CA ALA A 60 -1.58 -2.29 3.99
C ALA A 60 -1.16 -3.32 5.07
N ILE A 61 0.13 -3.61 5.12
CA ILE A 61 0.67 -4.71 5.94
C ILE A 61 0.42 -4.48 7.44
N PHE A 62 0.39 -3.22 7.89
CA PHE A 62 0.16 -2.90 9.30
C PHE A 62 -1.30 -3.11 9.75
N ASP A 63 -2.23 -3.39 8.85
CA ASP A 63 -3.65 -3.51 9.19
C ASP A 63 -3.94 -4.58 10.25
N ARG A 64 -3.07 -5.57 10.41
CA ARG A 64 -3.22 -6.58 11.48
C ARG A 64 -3.05 -5.99 12.86
N LEU A 65 -2.34 -4.87 12.99
CA LEU A 65 -2.07 -4.18 14.25
C LEU A 65 -2.90 -2.90 14.35
N GLU A 66 -2.88 -2.10 13.30
CA GLU A 66 -3.61 -0.85 13.22
C GLU A 66 -4.03 -0.59 11.77
N ARG A 67 -5.31 -0.31 11.57
CA ARG A 67 -5.85 -0.12 10.22
C ARG A 67 -5.53 1.26 9.65
N ASP A 68 -5.32 1.29 8.34
CA ASP A 68 -5.17 2.52 7.54
C ASP A 68 -4.05 3.43 8.05
N VAL A 69 -2.89 2.84 8.38
CA VAL A 69 -1.72 3.61 8.83
C VAL A 69 -1.16 4.40 7.66
N GLN A 70 -1.11 5.72 7.80
CA GLN A 70 -0.60 6.64 6.79
C GLN A 70 0.25 7.70 7.49
N LEU A 71 1.52 7.40 7.69
CA LEU A 71 2.43 8.28 8.41
C LEU A 71 3.21 9.17 7.44
N GLY A 72 3.62 10.33 7.94
CA GLY A 72 4.58 11.18 7.25
C GLY A 72 6.02 10.81 7.61
N TYR A 73 6.93 11.76 7.49
CA TYR A 73 8.36 11.50 7.65
C TYR A 73 8.98 12.27 8.80
N THR A 74 8.18 12.69 9.78
CA THR A 74 8.67 13.32 11.01
C THR A 74 9.32 12.28 11.93
N GLU A 75 10.08 12.73 12.93
CA GLU A 75 10.64 11.81 13.93
C GLU A 75 9.56 11.05 14.70
N ASP A 76 8.45 11.72 15.04
CA ASP A 76 7.33 11.08 15.73
C ASP A 76 6.67 10.01 14.85
N ASP A 77 6.51 10.29 13.57
CA ASP A 77 5.97 9.32 12.61
C ASP A 77 6.91 8.13 12.44
N MET A 78 8.22 8.36 12.39
CA MET A 78 9.21 7.29 12.31
C MET A 78 9.14 6.40 13.55
N THR A 79 9.04 6.98 14.74
CA THR A 79 8.90 6.24 16.00
C THR A 79 7.64 5.39 15.98
N ALA A 80 6.50 5.97 15.56
CA ALA A 80 5.23 5.24 15.46
C ALA A 80 5.34 4.08 14.45
N GLY A 81 5.99 4.30 13.31
CA GLY A 81 6.19 3.27 12.30
C GLY A 81 7.07 2.12 12.80
N ILE A 82 8.14 2.43 13.51
CA ILE A 82 9.04 1.43 14.09
C ILE A 82 8.29 0.55 15.10
N GLU A 83 7.41 1.14 15.90
CA GLU A 83 6.60 0.38 16.86
C GLU A 83 5.66 -0.61 16.19
N LEU A 84 5.19 -0.31 14.97
CA LEU A 84 4.30 -1.19 14.20
C LEU A 84 5.07 -2.26 13.41
N ALA A 85 6.33 -2.00 13.14
CA ALA A 85 7.15 -2.92 12.33
C ALA A 85 7.49 -4.23 13.07
#